data_dd3b191174b02210889dfba33188a301
#
_entry.id   dd3b191174b02210889dfba33188a301
#
_cell.length_a   1.000
_cell.length_b   1.000
_cell.length_c   1.000
_cell.angle_alpha   90.00
_cell.angle_beta   90.00
_cell.angle_gamma   90.00
#
_symmetry.space_group_name_H-M   'P 1'
#
loop_
_entity.id
_entity.type
_entity.pdbx_description
1 polymer ?
#
loop_
_entity_poly.entity_id
_entity_poly.type
_entity_poly.pdbx_seq_one_letter_code
_entity_poly.pdbx_strand_id
1 'polypeptide(L)'
;MIEPIKGNQSFPYKIEVPLGTATGPAEFFAEAFNLPDRFVLVHGNEVKIDTGYISNNPSLYQSDLNSALNARGLPNSTVISTSTYGTGIEKFFHSWTKTSSEETAYIYVYAPVGETQWETGVSCPNGNLNMIRRIKTLLGS
;
A
#
# COMPACT_ATOMS: atom_id res chain seq x y z
N MET A 1 -11.71 -12.46 -7.33
CA MET A 1 -11.51 -11.83 -6.03
C MET A 1 -10.11 -12.11 -5.53
N ILE A 2 -9.50 -11.13 -4.90
CA ILE A 2 -8.14 -11.28 -4.39
C ILE A 2 -8.18 -11.93 -3.02
N GLU A 3 -7.39 -12.99 -2.86
CA GLU A 3 -7.34 -13.69 -1.59
C GLU A 3 -6.73 -12.81 -0.50
N PRO A 4 -7.19 -12.97 0.73
CA PRO A 4 -6.53 -12.30 1.84
C PRO A 4 -5.07 -12.73 1.92
N ILE A 5 -4.21 -11.78 2.19
CA ILE A 5 -2.78 -12.01 2.21
C ILE A 5 -2.25 -11.68 3.59
N LYS A 6 -1.46 -12.59 4.13
CA LYS A 6 -0.80 -12.36 5.40
C LYS A 6 0.37 -11.40 5.18
N GLY A 7 0.40 -10.34 5.94
CA GLY A 7 1.49 -9.38 5.86
C GLY A 7 2.82 -10.02 6.28
N ASN A 8 3.89 -9.32 6.02
CA ASN A 8 5.27 -9.63 6.43
C ASN A 8 5.86 -10.95 5.94
N GLN A 9 5.23 -11.62 4.99
CA GLN A 9 5.78 -12.87 4.46
C GLN A 9 7.01 -12.62 3.61
N SER A 10 7.04 -11.50 2.92
CA SER A 10 8.15 -11.13 2.04
C SER A 10 8.42 -9.65 2.19
N PHE A 11 9.61 -9.23 1.81
CA PHE A 11 10.00 -7.82 1.88
C PHE A 11 10.68 -7.43 0.57
N PRO A 12 9.94 -6.79 -0.36
CA PRO A 12 8.51 -6.48 -0.32
C PRO A 12 7.62 -7.67 -0.69
N TYR A 13 6.37 -7.60 -0.31
CA TYR A 13 5.35 -8.51 -0.80
C TYR A 13 4.76 -7.93 -2.08
N LYS A 14 4.75 -8.70 -3.15
CA LYS A 14 4.30 -8.23 -4.46
C LYS A 14 2.89 -8.73 -4.74
N ILE A 15 2.01 -7.81 -5.11
CA ILE A 15 0.62 -8.10 -5.44
C ILE A 15 0.36 -7.70 -6.88
N GLU A 16 -0.20 -8.60 -7.68
CA GLU A 16 -0.58 -8.30 -9.05
C GLU A 16 -2.07 -8.01 -9.09
N VAL A 17 -2.44 -6.89 -9.69
CA VAL A 17 -3.83 -6.48 -9.78
C VAL A 17 -4.22 -6.27 -11.24
N PRO A 18 -5.15 -7.07 -11.75
CA PRO A 18 -5.61 -6.87 -13.12
C PRO A 18 -6.56 -5.67 -13.18
N LEU A 19 -6.28 -4.73 -14.06
CA LEU A 19 -7.05 -3.51 -14.22
C LEU A 19 -7.73 -3.38 -15.58
N GLY A 20 -7.50 -4.34 -16.48
CA GLY A 20 -8.01 -4.23 -17.82
C GLY A 20 -7.20 -3.26 -18.68
N THR A 21 -7.63 -3.02 -19.89
CA THR A 21 -6.89 -2.22 -20.86
C THR A 21 -7.30 -0.76 -20.91
N ALA A 22 -8.40 -0.39 -20.26
CA ALA A 22 -8.87 1.00 -20.30
C ALA A 22 -7.88 1.92 -19.57
N THR A 23 -7.78 3.14 -20.06
CA THR A 23 -6.97 4.19 -19.45
C THR A 23 -7.87 5.21 -18.78
N GLY A 24 -7.29 6.02 -17.90
CA GLY A 24 -8.04 7.08 -17.25
C GLY A 24 -7.80 7.14 -15.75
N PRO A 25 -8.60 7.97 -15.07
CA PRO A 25 -8.45 8.16 -13.63
C PRO A 25 -8.82 6.90 -12.85
N ALA A 26 -8.09 6.65 -11.78
CA ALA A 26 -8.29 5.51 -10.91
C ALA A 26 -8.01 5.92 -9.47
N GLU A 27 -8.36 5.05 -8.53
CA GLU A 27 -8.18 5.33 -7.11
C GLU A 27 -7.29 4.27 -6.49
N PHE A 28 -6.59 4.67 -5.47
CA PHE A 28 -5.74 3.79 -4.68
C PHE A 28 -5.98 4.04 -3.21
N PHE A 29 -5.98 2.98 -2.42
CA PHE A 29 -6.01 3.17 -0.98
C PHE A 29 -5.08 2.18 -0.29
N ALA A 30 -4.64 2.57 0.90
CA ALA A 30 -3.81 1.73 1.75
C ALA A 30 -4.15 1.98 3.22
N GLU A 31 -4.09 0.93 4.00
CA GLU A 31 -4.31 0.99 5.44
C GLU A 31 -3.23 0.17 6.13
N ALA A 32 -2.36 0.86 6.85
CA ALA A 32 -1.26 0.20 7.58
C ALA A 32 -1.63 -0.12 9.03
N PHE A 33 -2.69 0.50 9.53
CA PHE A 33 -3.04 0.46 10.95
C PHE A 33 -1.91 1.08 11.77
N ASN A 34 -1.48 0.44 12.85
CA ASN A 34 -0.50 1.05 13.75
C ASN A 34 0.95 0.78 13.37
N LEU A 35 1.26 -0.42 12.91
CA LEU A 35 2.63 -0.76 12.54
C LEU A 35 2.97 -0.17 11.18
N PRO A 36 4.13 0.46 11.03
CA PRO A 36 4.45 1.15 9.77
C PRO A 36 4.60 0.20 8.60
N ASP A 37 3.89 0.49 7.53
CA ASP A 37 3.97 -0.23 6.26
C ASP A 37 4.07 0.78 5.12
N ARG A 38 4.79 0.40 4.07
CA ARG A 38 4.97 1.22 2.88
C ARG A 38 4.34 0.51 1.69
N PHE A 39 3.56 1.26 0.93
CA PHE A 39 2.85 0.72 -0.24
C PHE A 39 3.32 1.48 -1.48
N VAL A 40 3.73 0.74 -2.50
CA VAL A 40 4.20 1.33 -3.74
C VAL A 40 3.39 0.76 -4.89
N LEU A 41 2.68 1.63 -5.60
CA LEU A 41 1.90 1.25 -6.77
C LEU A 41 2.73 1.50 -8.03
N VAL A 42 2.89 0.46 -8.83
CA VAL A 42 3.65 0.52 -10.07
C VAL A 42 2.75 0.12 -11.23
N HIS A 43 2.76 0.88 -12.29
CA HIS A 43 2.04 0.55 -13.51
C HIS A 43 2.86 1.02 -14.70
N GLY A 44 2.98 0.17 -15.72
CA GLY A 44 3.74 0.51 -16.90
C GLY A 44 5.19 0.83 -16.61
N ASN A 45 5.79 0.12 -15.66
CA ASN A 45 7.17 0.30 -15.19
C ASN A 45 7.43 1.67 -14.56
N GLU A 46 6.37 2.35 -14.12
CA GLU A 46 6.50 3.64 -13.44
C GLU A 46 5.89 3.54 -12.04
N VAL A 47 6.55 4.17 -11.08
CA VAL A 47 5.98 4.33 -9.74
C VAL A 47 4.92 5.39 -9.83
N LYS A 48 3.68 5.02 -9.57
CA LYS A 48 2.55 5.95 -9.58
C LYS A 48 2.29 6.54 -8.21
N ILE A 49 2.46 5.74 -7.17
CA ILE A 49 2.24 6.16 -5.78
C ILE A 49 3.26 5.45 -4.91
N ASP A 50 3.83 6.19 -3.98
CA ASP A 50 4.70 5.66 -2.94
C ASP A 50 4.27 6.35 -1.66
N THR A 51 3.66 5.60 -0.75
CA THR A 51 3.12 6.17 0.48
C THR A 51 4.20 6.56 1.48
N GLY A 52 5.41 5.99 1.34
CA GLY A 52 6.33 5.99 2.46
C GLY A 52 5.81 5.07 3.55
N TYR A 53 6.53 4.98 4.67
CA TYR A 53 6.08 4.16 5.80
C TYR A 53 5.03 4.93 6.57
N ILE A 54 3.77 4.51 6.46
CA ILE A 54 2.63 5.19 7.08
C ILE A 54 2.15 4.41 8.30
N SER A 55 1.65 5.14 9.28
CA SER A 55 1.13 4.56 10.52
C SER A 55 0.11 5.51 11.13
N ASN A 56 -0.85 4.95 11.85
CA ASN A 56 -1.81 5.76 12.62
C ASN A 56 -1.18 6.31 13.90
N ASN A 57 -0.04 5.76 14.31
CA ASN A 57 0.71 6.22 15.49
C ASN A 57 2.20 6.34 15.17
N PRO A 58 2.57 7.32 14.32
CA PRO A 58 3.94 7.36 13.80
C PRO A 58 5.02 7.50 14.88
N SER A 59 4.81 8.33 15.87
CA SER A 59 5.84 8.54 16.89
C SER A 59 6.06 7.30 17.77
N LEU A 60 5.01 6.50 17.97
CA LEU A 60 5.10 5.31 18.80
C LEU A 60 5.98 4.23 18.17
N TYR A 61 5.97 4.14 16.84
CA TYR A 61 6.64 3.04 16.14
C TYR A 61 7.86 3.47 15.34
N GLN A 62 8.30 4.71 15.50
CA GLN A 62 9.46 5.21 14.75
C GLN A 62 10.74 4.41 15.05
N SER A 63 10.96 4.13 16.31
CA SER A 63 12.13 3.37 16.73
C SER A 63 12.08 1.94 16.23
N ASP A 64 10.90 1.33 16.30
CA ASP A 64 10.72 -0.04 15.81
C ASP A 64 10.97 -0.14 14.31
N LEU A 65 10.52 0.85 13.55
CA LEU A 65 10.77 0.86 12.12
C LEU A 65 12.27 0.93 11.83
N ASN A 66 12.98 1.85 12.46
CA ASN A 66 14.41 2.00 12.24
C ASN A 66 15.16 0.72 12.57
N SER A 67 14.81 0.08 13.69
CA SER A 67 15.44 -1.18 14.07
C SER A 67 15.20 -2.28 13.05
N ALA A 68 13.98 -2.39 12.56
CA ALA A 68 13.65 -3.41 11.57
C ALA A 68 14.33 -3.17 10.23
N LEU A 69 14.44 -1.92 9.81
CA LEU A 69 15.14 -1.56 8.58
C LEU A 69 16.63 -1.83 8.71
N ASN A 70 17.23 -1.41 9.84
CA ASN A 70 18.66 -1.61 10.05
C ASN A 70 19.03 -3.09 10.11
N ALA A 71 18.15 -3.91 10.65
CA ALA A 71 18.37 -5.36 10.68
C ALA A 71 18.43 -5.94 9.26
N ARG A 72 17.88 -5.25 8.28
CA ARG A 72 17.93 -5.67 6.87
C ARG A 72 19.02 -4.94 6.09
N GLY A 73 19.86 -4.18 6.76
CA GLY A 73 20.90 -3.40 6.09
C GLY A 73 20.40 -2.15 5.42
N LEU A 74 19.23 -1.66 5.81
CA LEU A 74 18.62 -0.48 5.22
C LEU A 74 18.72 0.71 6.17
N PRO A 75 18.74 1.93 5.62
CA PRO A 75 18.82 3.13 6.46
C PRO A 75 17.52 3.41 7.19
N ASN A 76 17.61 4.27 8.20
CA ASN A 76 16.43 4.76 8.89
C ASN A 76 15.48 5.44 7.93
N SER A 77 14.20 5.42 8.27
CA SER A 77 13.19 6.11 7.51
C SER A 77 12.17 6.74 8.47
N THR A 78 11.64 7.88 8.09
CA THR A 78 10.66 8.58 8.93
C THR A 78 9.29 7.96 8.75
N VAL A 79 8.62 7.67 9.85
CA VAL A 79 7.22 7.23 9.82
C VAL A 79 6.33 8.44 9.62
N ILE A 80 5.39 8.30 8.70
CA ILE A 80 4.48 9.38 8.30
C ILE A 80 3.08 9.04 8.79
N SER A 81 2.35 10.04 9.29
CA SER A 81 0.97 9.82 9.69
C SER A 81 0.11 9.53 8.46
N THR A 82 -0.69 8.49 8.54
CA THR A 82 -1.62 8.14 7.47
C THR A 82 -2.54 9.33 7.15
N SER A 83 -2.97 10.07 8.17
CA SER A 83 -3.87 11.20 7.99
C SER A 83 -3.26 12.36 7.22
N THR A 84 -1.94 12.39 7.05
CA THR A 84 -1.28 13.44 6.27
C THR A 84 -1.74 13.43 4.81
N TYR A 85 -2.05 12.26 4.29
CA TYR A 85 -2.43 12.11 2.89
C TYR A 85 -3.88 11.69 2.71
N GLY A 86 -4.58 11.42 3.78
CA GLY A 86 -5.92 10.92 3.70
C GLY A 86 -6.97 12.01 3.89
N THR A 87 -8.19 11.57 3.97
CA THR A 87 -9.35 12.45 4.12
C THR A 87 -9.74 12.64 5.58
N GLY A 88 -8.79 12.49 6.48
CA GLY A 88 -9.06 12.59 7.92
C GLY A 88 -9.48 11.29 8.55
N ILE A 89 -9.53 10.22 7.80
CA ILE A 89 -9.76 8.90 8.32
C ILE A 89 -8.44 8.15 8.36
N GLU A 90 -8.46 6.92 8.81
CA GLU A 90 -7.24 6.15 9.08
C GLU A 90 -6.65 5.48 7.83
N LYS A 91 -7.12 5.85 6.65
CA LYS A 91 -6.67 5.24 5.40
C LYS A 91 -6.02 6.27 4.50
N PHE A 92 -5.04 5.82 3.76
CA PHE A 92 -4.43 6.60 2.71
C PHE A 92 -5.30 6.45 1.45
N PHE A 93 -5.80 7.58 0.93
CA PHE A 93 -6.53 7.60 -0.33
C PHE A 93 -5.85 8.56 -1.28
N HIS A 94 -5.68 8.12 -2.52
CA HIS A 94 -5.04 8.96 -3.52
C HIS A 94 -5.51 8.57 -4.92
N SER A 95 -5.71 9.58 -5.76
CA SER A 95 -6.05 9.35 -7.16
C SER A 95 -4.77 9.20 -7.99
N TRP A 96 -4.85 8.42 -9.05
CA TRP A 96 -3.77 8.30 -10.01
C TRP A 96 -4.36 8.10 -11.40
N THR A 97 -3.53 8.20 -12.44
CA THR A 97 -3.99 8.06 -13.80
C THR A 97 -3.30 6.87 -14.46
N LYS A 98 -4.11 5.95 -14.98
CA LYS A 98 -3.61 4.84 -15.77
C LYS A 98 -3.41 5.36 -17.20
N THR A 99 -2.17 5.47 -17.62
CA THR A 99 -1.82 6.14 -18.87
C THR A 99 -1.55 5.20 -20.03
N SER A 100 -1.59 3.90 -19.81
CA SER A 100 -1.38 2.94 -20.88
C SER A 100 -2.36 1.78 -20.77
N SER A 101 -2.41 0.97 -21.81
CA SER A 101 -3.29 -0.18 -21.86
C SER A 101 -2.71 -1.41 -21.14
N GLU A 102 -1.58 -1.27 -20.49
CA GLU A 102 -1.02 -2.38 -19.68
C GLU A 102 -2.06 -2.86 -18.68
N GLU A 103 -2.33 -4.17 -18.68
CA GLU A 103 -3.46 -4.70 -17.92
C GLU A 103 -3.16 -4.90 -16.44
N THR A 104 -1.89 -5.05 -16.08
CA THR A 104 -1.54 -5.40 -14.71
C THR A 104 -0.84 -4.25 -14.01
N ALA A 105 -1.33 -3.92 -12.83
CA ALA A 105 -0.62 -3.06 -11.90
C ALA A 105 -0.02 -3.92 -10.80
N TYR A 106 1.01 -3.40 -10.15
CA TYR A 106 1.67 -4.10 -9.06
C TYR A 106 1.67 -3.21 -7.82
N ILE A 107 1.34 -3.81 -6.70
CA ILE A 107 1.46 -3.14 -5.41
C ILE A 107 2.53 -3.87 -4.62
N TYR A 108 3.54 -3.14 -4.19
CA TYR A 108 4.60 -3.70 -3.34
C TYR A 108 4.36 -3.23 -1.92
N VAL A 109 4.27 -4.16 -0.98
CA VAL A 109 4.04 -3.84 0.42
C VAL A 109 5.30 -4.16 1.21
N TYR A 110 5.83 -3.15 1.87
CA TYR A 110 7.00 -3.27 2.73
C TYR A 110 6.52 -3.21 4.17
N ALA A 111 6.52 -4.35 4.85
CA ALA A 111 6.02 -4.46 6.21
C ALA A 111 7.14 -5.03 7.10
N PRO A 112 8.10 -4.20 7.51
CA PRO A 112 9.30 -4.70 8.19
C PRO A 112 9.12 -4.99 9.68
N VAL A 113 8.11 -4.41 10.33
CA VAL A 113 7.97 -4.49 11.78
C VAL A 113 7.06 -5.64 12.16
N GLY A 114 7.65 -6.82 12.39
CA GLY A 114 6.90 -7.98 12.88
C GLY A 114 5.75 -8.40 11.99
N GLU A 115 4.84 -9.19 12.54
CA GLU A 115 3.61 -9.53 11.85
C GLU A 115 2.66 -8.35 11.94
N THR A 116 2.13 -7.94 10.81
CA THR A 116 1.31 -6.76 10.72
C THR A 116 0.12 -7.00 9.83
N GLN A 117 -0.97 -6.32 10.16
CA GLN A 117 -2.14 -6.28 9.29
C GLN A 117 -2.01 -5.10 8.35
N TRP A 118 -2.48 -5.26 7.14
CA TRP A 118 -2.59 -4.14 6.21
C TRP A 118 -3.67 -4.45 5.18
N GLU A 119 -4.21 -3.40 4.59
CA GLU A 119 -5.15 -3.49 3.49
C GLU A 119 -4.69 -2.55 2.39
N THR A 120 -4.91 -2.93 1.16
CA THR A 120 -4.65 -2.04 0.04
C THR A 120 -5.57 -2.40 -1.11
N GLY A 121 -5.70 -1.49 -2.05
CA GLY A 121 -6.49 -1.76 -3.22
C GLY A 121 -6.39 -0.65 -4.25
N VAL A 122 -6.82 -0.96 -5.45
CA VAL A 122 -6.80 -0.04 -6.56
C VAL A 122 -8.03 -0.29 -7.42
N SER A 123 -8.67 0.77 -7.87
CA SER A 123 -9.83 0.64 -8.76
C SER A 123 -9.38 0.54 -10.20
N CYS A 124 -10.25 -0.02 -11.03
CA CYS A 124 -10.08 0.08 -12.48
C CYS A 124 -10.33 1.54 -12.90
N PRO A 125 -9.71 2.00 -13.99
CA PRO A 125 -9.97 3.35 -14.46
C PRO A 125 -11.46 3.58 -14.71
N ASN A 126 -11.94 4.75 -14.32
CA ASN A 126 -13.35 5.14 -14.43
C ASN A 126 -14.31 4.23 -13.66
N GLY A 127 -13.77 3.35 -12.83
CA GLY A 127 -14.60 2.53 -11.95
C GLY A 127 -15.03 3.33 -10.74
N ASN A 128 -16.14 2.96 -10.15
CA ASN A 128 -16.56 3.56 -8.90
C ASN A 128 -15.97 2.80 -7.72
N LEU A 129 -16.26 3.23 -6.51
CA LEU A 129 -15.69 2.63 -5.32
C LEU A 129 -16.02 1.14 -5.16
N ASN A 130 -17.12 0.69 -5.73
CA ASN A 130 -17.49 -0.72 -5.66
C ASN A 130 -16.56 -1.61 -6.47
N MET A 131 -15.79 -1.01 -7.37
CA MET A 131 -14.87 -1.73 -8.23
C MET A 131 -13.45 -1.79 -7.66
N ILE A 132 -13.22 -1.22 -6.50
CA ILE A 132 -11.90 -1.24 -5.87
C ILE A 132 -11.55 -2.67 -5.48
N ARG A 133 -10.36 -3.08 -5.91
CA ARG A 133 -9.80 -4.37 -5.53
C ARG A 133 -9.14 -4.23 -4.16
N ARG A 134 -9.82 -4.75 -3.15
CA ARG A 134 -9.31 -4.67 -1.79
C ARG A 134 -8.57 -5.95 -1.44
N ILE A 135 -7.36 -5.78 -0.94
CA ILE A 135 -6.52 -6.88 -0.52
C ILE A 135 -6.32 -6.76 0.98
N LYS A 136 -6.72 -7.79 1.71
CA LYS A 136 -6.63 -7.78 3.17
C LYS A 136 -5.68 -8.84 3.64
N THR A 137 -5.07 -8.60 4.78
CA THR A 137 -4.33 -9.65 5.47
C THR A 137 -5.32 -10.66 6.01
N LEU A 138 -4.83 -11.87 6.28
CA LEU A 138 -5.65 -12.88 6.91
C LEU A 138 -6.07 -12.47 8.31
N LEU A 139 -5.25 -11.69 8.98
CA LEU A 139 -5.54 -11.23 10.31
C LEU A 139 -6.64 -10.19 10.35
N GLY A 140 -6.85 -9.48 9.26
CA GLY A 140 -7.84 -8.44 9.17
C GLY A 140 -9.20 -8.90 8.67
N SER A 141 -9.31 -10.13 8.31
CA SER A 141 -10.54 -10.61 7.72
C SER A 141 -11.57 -11.02 8.77
#